data_a47866b3ff00e0f26a1edffbfdf81ccb
#
_entry.id   a47866b3ff00e0f26a1edffbfdf81ccb
#
_cell.length_a   1.000
_cell.length_b   1.000
_cell.length_c   1.000
_cell.angle_alpha   90.00
_cell.angle_beta   90.00
_cell.angle_gamma   90.00
#
_symmetry.space_group_name_H-M   'P 1'
#
loop_
_entity.id
_entity.type
_entity.pdbx_description
1 polymer ?
#
loop_
_entity_poly.entity_id
_entity_poly.type
_entity_poly.pdbx_seq_one_letter_code
_entity_poly.pdbx_strand_id
1 'polypeptide(L)'
;MLSTELANETSQLHIRNAAALALKNALSARVRKRVVSLPSGVFTSFIQEATRQTEFANRWLAFDAVAKNKIKQETLVTLASPVAKAGSFAAQVVAAIATVELPHDQWPDLIELLLGFVNNSTNTNLRIATLQTIGYICESIVRRLIDVCLITSLFLQKPEILSLRSNEILTAVIHGARKDEPSSDVQLAAVHALYNSLEFVRDNFDREVCHVKFVALAPLKRSTGRA
;
A
#
# COMPACT_ATOMS: atom_id res chain seq x y z
N MET A 1 22.96 -0.73 -2.46
CA MET A 1 23.40 -0.70 -1.04
C MET A 1 22.23 -0.78 -0.06
N LEU A 2 21.33 0.21 0.06
CA LEU A 2 20.24 0.12 1.06
C LEU A 2 19.25 -1.02 0.78
N SER A 3 18.83 -1.23 -0.46
CA SER A 3 17.95 -2.35 -0.83
C SER A 3 18.62 -3.71 -0.61
N THR A 4 19.90 -3.80 -0.93
CA THR A 4 20.71 -5.01 -0.68
C THR A 4 20.82 -5.31 0.82
N GLU A 5 20.98 -4.27 1.65
CA GLU A 5 21.01 -4.42 3.11
C GLU A 5 19.65 -4.84 3.68
N LEU A 6 18.56 -4.29 3.16
CA LEU A 6 17.22 -4.71 3.53
C LEU A 6 16.95 -6.18 3.17
N ALA A 7 17.44 -6.65 2.02
CA ALA A 7 17.29 -8.03 1.55
C ALA A 7 18.24 -9.02 2.24
N ASN A 8 19.28 -8.53 2.93
CA ASN A 8 20.28 -9.38 3.55
C ASN A 8 19.75 -10.08 4.80
N GLU A 9 19.43 -11.37 4.69
CA GLU A 9 18.90 -12.17 5.80
C GLU A 9 19.89 -12.38 6.95
N THR A 10 21.19 -12.17 6.73
CA THR A 10 22.23 -12.29 7.78
C THR A 10 22.37 -11.01 8.60
N SER A 11 21.84 -9.89 8.11
CA SER A 11 21.89 -8.61 8.81
C SER A 11 20.88 -8.55 9.94
N GLN A 12 21.26 -7.85 11.00
CA GLN A 12 20.39 -7.66 12.16
C GLN A 12 19.14 -6.86 11.76
N LEU A 13 17.99 -7.22 12.35
CA LEU A 13 16.69 -6.64 11.97
C LEU A 13 16.63 -5.10 12.08
N HIS A 14 17.30 -4.51 13.06
CA HIS A 14 17.33 -3.05 13.20
C HIS A 14 18.10 -2.35 12.08
N ILE A 15 19.14 -2.99 11.52
CA ILE A 15 19.88 -2.49 10.36
C ILE A 15 18.99 -2.57 9.09
N ARG A 16 18.32 -3.70 8.90
CA ARG A 16 17.34 -3.88 7.81
C ARG A 16 16.22 -2.84 7.89
N ASN A 17 15.71 -2.56 9.09
CA ASN A 17 14.71 -1.52 9.33
C ASN A 17 15.25 -0.12 8.99
N ALA A 18 16.48 0.21 9.43
CA ALA A 18 17.09 1.49 9.10
C ALA A 18 17.28 1.67 7.60
N ALA A 19 17.68 0.62 6.88
CA ALA A 19 17.81 0.63 5.42
C ALA A 19 16.45 0.86 4.72
N ALA A 20 15.40 0.15 5.15
CA ALA A 20 14.05 0.34 4.62
C ALA A 20 13.53 1.77 4.88
N LEU A 21 13.73 2.28 6.09
CA LEU A 21 13.32 3.63 6.45
C LEU A 21 14.07 4.70 5.64
N ALA A 22 15.37 4.51 5.42
CA ALA A 22 16.18 5.40 4.59
C ALA A 22 15.70 5.40 3.13
N LEU A 23 15.43 4.21 2.55
CA LEU A 23 14.86 4.08 1.21
C LEU A 23 13.50 4.75 1.11
N LYS A 24 12.59 4.47 2.03
CA LYS A 24 11.27 5.08 2.06
C LYS A 24 11.36 6.60 2.16
N ASN A 25 12.22 7.13 3.03
CA ASN A 25 12.39 8.57 3.22
C ASN A 25 13.06 9.25 2.01
N ALA A 26 13.84 8.51 1.20
CA ALA A 26 14.38 9.02 -0.05
C ALA A 26 13.32 9.14 -1.16
N LEU A 27 12.19 8.43 -1.03
CA LEU A 27 11.08 8.40 -2.00
C LEU A 27 9.91 9.31 -1.59
N SER A 28 9.78 9.60 -0.30
CA SER A 28 8.67 10.39 0.23
C SER A 28 9.13 11.39 1.28
N ALA A 29 8.69 12.63 1.14
CA ALA A 29 8.86 13.61 2.18
C ALA A 29 8.09 13.17 3.44
N ARG A 30 8.76 13.21 4.59
CA ARG A 30 8.12 12.85 5.85
C ARG A 30 7.20 13.99 6.26
N VAL A 31 5.89 13.77 6.20
CA VAL A 31 4.91 14.72 6.75
C VAL A 31 5.15 14.85 8.26
N ARG A 32 5.87 15.87 8.69
CA ARG A 32 5.83 16.28 10.10
C ARG A 32 4.49 16.97 10.29
N LYS A 33 3.51 16.26 10.86
CA LYS A 33 2.30 16.88 11.41
C LYS A 33 2.69 17.85 12.54
N ARG A 34 3.11 19.04 12.17
CA ARG A 34 2.95 20.21 13.06
C ARG A 34 1.62 20.82 12.69
N VAL A 35 0.57 20.33 13.32
CA VAL A 35 -0.68 21.09 13.43
C VAL A 35 -0.34 22.30 14.30
N VAL A 36 0.09 23.39 13.66
CA VAL A 36 0.10 24.70 14.29
C VAL A 36 -1.18 25.36 13.84
N SER A 37 -2.06 25.56 14.79
CA SER A 37 -3.32 26.27 14.70
C SER A 37 -3.12 27.64 14.06
N LEU A 38 -3.60 27.80 12.81
CA LEU A 38 -4.13 29.06 12.27
C LEU A 38 -4.44 28.93 10.76
N PRO A 39 -5.55 29.50 10.24
CA PRO A 39 -6.09 29.18 8.91
C PRO A 39 -5.18 29.52 7.72
N SER A 40 -4.29 30.51 7.83
CA SER A 40 -3.38 30.91 6.75
C SER A 40 -2.09 30.09 6.66
N GLY A 41 -1.62 29.54 7.80
CA GLY A 41 -0.40 28.73 7.84
C GLY A 41 -0.57 27.28 7.35
N VAL A 42 -1.79 26.77 7.35
CA VAL A 42 -2.10 25.41 6.87
C VAL A 42 -1.88 25.33 5.36
N PHE A 43 -2.35 26.31 4.60
CA PHE A 43 -2.25 26.31 3.14
C PHE A 43 -0.78 26.36 2.66
N THR A 44 0.06 27.19 3.28
CA THR A 44 1.49 27.27 2.95
C THR A 44 2.24 25.98 3.28
N SER A 45 1.90 25.32 4.38
CA SER A 45 2.53 24.04 4.75
C SER A 45 2.15 22.90 3.78
N PHE A 46 0.92 22.87 3.29
CA PHE A 46 0.47 21.91 2.27
C PHE A 46 1.18 22.11 0.93
N ILE A 47 1.31 23.35 0.46
CA ILE A 47 2.04 23.65 -0.78
C ILE A 47 3.51 23.23 -0.68
N GLN A 48 4.18 23.54 0.44
CA GLN A 48 5.57 23.14 0.64
C GLN A 48 5.73 21.61 0.66
N GLU A 49 4.79 20.89 1.28
CA GLU A 49 4.81 19.43 1.32
C GLU A 49 4.60 18.83 -0.07
N ALA A 50 3.62 19.32 -0.82
CA ALA A 50 3.36 18.87 -2.20
C ALA A 50 4.58 19.13 -3.11
N THR A 51 5.23 20.31 -2.97
CA THR A 51 6.44 20.65 -3.74
C THR A 51 7.58 19.68 -3.41
N ARG A 52 7.83 19.40 -2.14
CA ARG A 52 8.86 18.43 -1.72
C ARG A 52 8.56 17.04 -2.26
N GLN A 53 7.31 16.60 -2.17
CA GLN A 53 6.92 15.29 -2.67
C GLN A 53 7.16 15.18 -4.19
N THR A 54 6.91 16.24 -4.93
CA THR A 54 7.20 16.32 -6.37
C THR A 54 8.69 16.25 -6.64
N GLU A 55 9.52 16.93 -5.85
CA GLU A 55 10.98 16.86 -5.97
C GLU A 55 11.51 15.44 -5.74
N PHE A 56 11.05 14.74 -4.71
CA PHE A 56 11.44 13.34 -4.46
C PHE A 56 10.99 12.42 -5.59
N ALA A 57 9.75 12.58 -6.06
CA ALA A 57 9.25 11.83 -7.19
C ALA A 57 10.12 12.03 -8.45
N ASN A 58 10.44 13.28 -8.79
CA ASN A 58 11.26 13.61 -9.94
C ASN A 58 12.69 13.03 -9.84
N ARG A 59 13.28 13.05 -8.63
CA ARG A 59 14.59 12.40 -8.41
C ARG A 59 14.53 10.91 -8.68
N TRP A 60 13.49 10.23 -8.19
CA TRP A 60 13.31 8.79 -8.42
C TRP A 60 13.04 8.51 -9.90
N LEU A 61 12.20 9.30 -10.57
CA LEU A 61 11.87 9.12 -11.98
C LEU A 61 13.10 9.31 -12.88
N ALA A 62 13.98 10.23 -12.52
CA ALA A 62 15.25 10.47 -13.23
C ALA A 62 16.38 9.48 -12.89
N PHE A 63 16.16 8.59 -11.90
CA PHE A 63 17.17 7.64 -11.48
C PHE A 63 17.39 6.55 -12.54
N ASP A 64 18.60 5.98 -12.56
CA ASP A 64 18.98 4.94 -13.53
C ASP A 64 18.02 3.75 -13.50
N ALA A 65 17.57 3.31 -14.68
CA ALA A 65 16.59 2.25 -14.82
C ALA A 65 17.08 0.89 -14.29
N VAL A 66 18.37 0.58 -14.48
CA VAL A 66 18.97 -0.66 -14.00
C VAL A 66 18.99 -0.68 -12.47
N ALA A 67 19.41 0.44 -11.87
CA ALA A 67 19.42 0.58 -10.41
C ALA A 67 18.00 0.55 -9.82
N LYS A 68 17.02 1.20 -10.47
CA LYS A 68 15.59 1.11 -10.07
C LYS A 68 15.08 -0.33 -10.07
N ASN A 69 15.33 -1.06 -11.16
CA ASN A 69 14.89 -2.44 -11.29
C ASN A 69 15.54 -3.35 -10.24
N LYS A 70 16.82 -3.15 -9.94
CA LYS A 70 17.49 -3.86 -8.86
C LYS A 70 16.83 -3.60 -7.52
N ILE A 71 16.57 -2.33 -7.18
CA ILE A 71 15.91 -1.96 -5.92
C ILE A 71 14.52 -2.59 -5.84
N LYS A 72 13.72 -2.54 -6.91
CA LYS A 72 12.39 -3.16 -7.00
C LYS A 72 12.46 -4.67 -6.76
N GLN A 73 13.37 -5.36 -7.43
CA GLN A 73 13.54 -6.82 -7.26
C GLN A 73 13.97 -7.19 -5.84
N GLU A 74 14.98 -6.53 -5.28
CA GLU A 74 15.46 -6.81 -3.92
C GLU A 74 14.36 -6.57 -2.88
N THR A 75 13.55 -5.52 -3.03
CA THR A 75 12.44 -5.24 -2.12
C THR A 75 11.29 -6.23 -2.28
N LEU A 76 10.95 -6.66 -3.51
CA LEU A 76 9.93 -7.68 -3.75
C LEU A 76 10.33 -9.04 -3.17
N VAL A 77 11.59 -9.45 -3.34
CA VAL A 77 12.11 -10.70 -2.74
C VAL A 77 12.01 -10.64 -1.22
N THR A 78 12.28 -9.49 -0.63
CA THR A 78 12.23 -9.30 0.82
C THR A 78 10.79 -9.43 1.40
N LEU A 79 9.73 -9.27 0.58
CA LEU A 79 8.36 -9.55 1.04
C LEU A 79 8.19 -11.00 1.52
N ALA A 80 8.95 -11.94 0.93
CA ALA A 80 8.94 -13.36 1.30
C ALA A 80 9.87 -13.71 2.47
N SER A 81 10.50 -12.72 3.11
CA SER A 81 11.45 -12.94 4.21
C SER A 81 10.86 -13.82 5.33
N PRO A 82 11.61 -14.77 5.89
CA PRO A 82 11.19 -15.54 7.05
C PRO A 82 10.97 -14.66 8.28
N VAL A 83 11.61 -13.47 8.30
CA VAL A 83 11.41 -12.47 9.35
C VAL A 83 10.24 -11.56 8.96
N ALA A 84 9.04 -11.81 9.48
CA ALA A 84 7.81 -11.10 9.13
C ALA A 84 7.94 -9.55 9.19
N LYS A 85 8.70 -9.03 10.17
CA LYS A 85 8.95 -7.58 10.28
C LYS A 85 9.76 -7.04 9.09
N ALA A 86 10.71 -7.81 8.54
CA ALA A 86 11.47 -7.38 7.36
C ALA A 86 10.56 -7.32 6.12
N GLY A 87 9.66 -8.30 5.96
CA GLY A 87 8.61 -8.26 4.94
C GLY A 87 7.73 -7.01 5.06
N SER A 88 7.30 -6.65 6.29
CA SER A 88 6.51 -5.43 6.53
C SER A 88 7.29 -4.15 6.22
N PHE A 89 8.61 -4.12 6.43
CA PHE A 89 9.43 -2.96 6.03
C PHE A 89 9.56 -2.88 4.51
N ALA A 90 9.78 -4.02 3.86
CA ALA A 90 9.81 -4.09 2.39
C ALA A 90 8.46 -3.65 1.78
N ALA A 91 7.33 -4.05 2.37
CA ALA A 91 6.00 -3.63 1.96
C ALA A 91 5.84 -2.10 1.91
N GLN A 92 6.38 -1.39 2.91
CA GLN A 92 6.36 0.07 2.94
C GLN A 92 7.23 0.70 1.85
N VAL A 93 8.38 0.07 1.53
CA VAL A 93 9.27 0.56 0.46
C VAL A 93 8.64 0.33 -0.91
N VAL A 94 8.10 -0.87 -1.16
CA VAL A 94 7.38 -1.18 -2.41
C VAL A 94 6.21 -0.21 -2.62
N ALA A 95 5.41 0.05 -1.59
CA ALA A 95 4.32 1.01 -1.66
C ALA A 95 4.79 2.44 -1.94
N ALA A 96 5.91 2.87 -1.35
CA ALA A 96 6.49 4.19 -1.61
C ALA A 96 6.96 4.32 -3.08
N ILE A 97 7.61 3.29 -3.64
CA ILE A 97 7.98 3.26 -5.06
C ILE A 97 6.73 3.27 -5.94
N ALA A 98 5.75 2.41 -5.64
CA ALA A 98 4.50 2.30 -6.37
C ALA A 98 3.75 3.63 -6.43
N THR A 99 3.72 4.37 -5.32
CA THR A 99 3.08 5.68 -5.23
C THR A 99 3.70 6.70 -6.20
N VAL A 100 4.99 6.55 -6.53
CA VAL A 100 5.68 7.40 -7.51
C VAL A 100 5.51 6.86 -8.93
N GLU A 101 5.67 5.56 -9.14
CA GLU A 101 5.77 4.98 -10.48
C GLU A 101 4.40 4.67 -11.14
N LEU A 102 3.38 4.26 -10.37
CA LEU A 102 2.08 3.91 -10.94
C LEU A 102 1.41 5.07 -11.68
N PRO A 103 1.43 6.33 -11.18
CA PRO A 103 0.87 7.46 -11.91
C PRO A 103 1.60 7.79 -13.22
N HIS A 104 2.82 7.28 -13.40
CA HIS A 104 3.67 7.49 -14.57
C HIS A 104 3.81 6.26 -15.47
N ASP A 105 3.00 5.22 -15.18
CA ASP A 105 3.01 3.93 -15.92
C ASP A 105 4.39 3.25 -16.00
N GLN A 106 5.23 3.49 -14.98
CA GLN A 106 6.58 2.91 -14.91
C GLN A 106 6.66 1.54 -14.22
N TRP A 107 5.57 1.08 -13.63
CA TRP A 107 5.46 -0.25 -13.01
C TRP A 107 4.07 -0.87 -13.24
N PRO A 108 3.67 -1.08 -14.50
CA PRO A 108 2.31 -1.52 -14.86
C PRO A 108 1.95 -2.90 -14.28
N ASP A 109 2.93 -3.80 -14.19
CA ASP A 109 2.70 -5.20 -13.79
C ASP A 109 2.65 -5.40 -12.26
N LEU A 110 2.92 -4.35 -11.47
CA LEU A 110 3.03 -4.47 -10.02
C LEU A 110 1.75 -5.03 -9.39
N ILE A 111 0.60 -4.50 -9.74
CA ILE A 111 -0.67 -4.91 -9.13
C ILE A 111 -0.96 -6.37 -9.45
N GLU A 112 -0.78 -6.79 -10.70
CA GLU A 112 -0.95 -8.19 -11.11
C GLU A 112 0.00 -9.13 -10.35
N LEU A 113 1.25 -8.75 -10.21
CA LEU A 113 2.25 -9.49 -9.45
C LEU A 113 1.85 -9.65 -7.96
N LEU A 114 1.41 -8.56 -7.32
CA LEU A 114 0.96 -8.60 -5.93
C LEU A 114 -0.29 -9.49 -5.76
N LEU A 115 -1.25 -9.41 -6.68
CA LEU A 115 -2.43 -10.29 -6.68
C LEU A 115 -2.04 -11.75 -6.85
N GLY A 116 -1.06 -12.05 -7.71
CA GLY A 116 -0.48 -13.38 -7.85
C GLY A 116 0.12 -13.91 -6.55
N PHE A 117 0.84 -13.08 -5.80
CA PHE A 117 1.42 -13.45 -4.51
C PHE A 117 0.34 -13.75 -3.44
N VAL A 118 -0.75 -12.99 -3.40
CA VAL A 118 -1.86 -13.26 -2.45
C VAL A 118 -2.56 -14.56 -2.77
N ASN A 119 -2.85 -14.81 -4.06
CA ASN A 119 -3.72 -15.92 -4.48
C ASN A 119 -2.99 -17.26 -4.60
N ASN A 120 -1.74 -17.24 -5.06
CA ASN A 120 -1.03 -18.45 -5.45
C ASN A 120 0.07 -18.87 -4.47
N SER A 121 0.45 -18.03 -3.51
CA SER A 121 1.53 -18.35 -2.58
C SER A 121 1.03 -19.17 -1.39
N THR A 122 1.80 -20.19 -1.02
CA THR A 122 1.66 -20.91 0.25
C THR A 122 2.44 -20.27 1.39
N ASN A 123 3.33 -19.31 1.07
CA ASN A 123 4.12 -18.59 2.08
C ASN A 123 3.28 -17.53 2.78
N THR A 124 2.91 -17.78 4.03
CA THR A 124 2.08 -16.91 4.85
C THR A 124 2.71 -15.52 5.02
N ASN A 125 4.03 -15.43 5.25
CA ASN A 125 4.72 -14.14 5.39
C ASN A 125 4.62 -13.31 4.10
N LEU A 126 4.82 -13.94 2.95
CA LEU A 126 4.66 -13.27 1.65
C LEU A 126 3.23 -12.75 1.46
N ARG A 127 2.22 -13.56 1.78
CA ARG A 127 0.81 -13.16 1.66
C ARG A 127 0.49 -11.98 2.58
N ILE A 128 0.94 -12.00 3.85
CA ILE A 128 0.77 -10.89 4.81
C ILE A 128 1.44 -9.63 4.28
N ALA A 129 2.73 -9.70 3.92
CA ALA A 129 3.49 -8.54 3.45
C ALA A 129 2.90 -7.97 2.15
N THR A 130 2.37 -8.82 1.27
CA THR A 130 1.72 -8.40 0.03
C THR A 130 0.40 -7.67 0.30
N LEU A 131 -0.44 -8.20 1.18
CA LEU A 131 -1.68 -7.53 1.60
C LEU A 131 -1.39 -6.18 2.27
N GLN A 132 -0.36 -6.11 3.11
CA GLN A 132 0.12 -4.84 3.67
C GLN A 132 0.58 -3.87 2.57
N THR A 133 1.29 -4.36 1.55
CA THR A 133 1.73 -3.54 0.42
C THR A 133 0.54 -2.93 -0.32
N ILE A 134 -0.47 -3.74 -0.63
CA ILE A 134 -1.71 -3.29 -1.29
C ILE A 134 -2.39 -2.22 -0.42
N GLY A 135 -2.54 -2.46 0.88
CA GLY A 135 -3.12 -1.50 1.81
C GLY A 135 -2.36 -0.16 1.85
N TYR A 136 -1.02 -0.19 1.89
CA TYR A 136 -0.21 1.03 1.88
C TYR A 136 -0.27 1.78 0.54
N ILE A 137 -0.35 1.07 -0.59
CA ILE A 137 -0.55 1.70 -1.91
C ILE A 137 -1.88 2.44 -1.92
N CYS A 138 -2.96 1.78 -1.51
CA CYS A 138 -4.29 2.38 -1.46
C CYS A 138 -4.31 3.62 -0.54
N GLU A 139 -3.80 3.51 0.69
CA GLU A 139 -3.70 4.63 1.63
C GLU A 139 -2.91 5.81 1.05
N SER A 140 -1.76 5.53 0.42
CA SER A 140 -0.88 6.58 -0.11
C SER A 140 -1.51 7.34 -1.27
N ILE A 141 -2.26 6.66 -2.12
CA ILE A 141 -2.93 7.28 -3.26
C ILE A 141 -4.14 8.10 -2.80
N VAL A 142 -4.93 7.60 -1.83
CA VAL A 142 -6.02 8.39 -1.22
C VAL A 142 -5.48 9.68 -0.62
N ARG A 143 -4.39 9.61 0.13
CA ARG A 143 -3.76 10.81 0.71
C ARG A 143 -3.38 11.84 -0.35
N ARG A 144 -2.74 11.40 -1.44
CA ARG A 144 -2.38 12.31 -2.55
C ARG A 144 -3.59 12.97 -3.18
N LEU A 145 -4.70 12.24 -3.34
CA LEU A 145 -5.94 12.81 -3.86
C LEU A 145 -6.48 13.90 -2.94
N ILE A 146 -6.50 13.65 -1.64
CA ILE A 146 -6.96 14.63 -0.65
C ILE A 146 -6.06 15.87 -0.69
N ASP A 147 -4.73 15.69 -0.74
CA ASP A 147 -3.77 16.80 -0.78
C ASP A 147 -3.94 17.63 -2.06
N VAL A 148 -4.12 16.99 -3.21
CA VAL A 148 -4.36 17.68 -4.50
C VAL A 148 -5.72 18.39 -4.51
N CYS A 149 -6.78 17.76 -4.02
CA CYS A 149 -8.11 18.36 -3.94
C CYS A 149 -8.11 19.62 -3.06
N LEU A 150 -7.40 19.59 -1.94
CA LEU A 150 -7.29 20.74 -1.03
C LEU A 150 -6.52 21.92 -1.65
N ILE A 151 -5.53 21.63 -2.52
CA ILE A 151 -4.71 22.67 -3.14
C ILE A 151 -5.39 23.29 -4.36
N THR A 152 -6.07 22.49 -5.17
CA THR A 152 -6.54 22.92 -6.50
C THR A 152 -8.00 23.31 -6.54
N SER A 153 -8.78 23.05 -5.49
CA SER A 153 -10.27 23.20 -5.49
C SER A 153 -10.93 22.54 -6.70
N LEU A 154 -10.22 21.70 -7.41
CA LEU A 154 -10.69 20.99 -8.59
C LEU A 154 -11.21 19.62 -8.12
N PHE A 155 -12.48 19.37 -8.38
CA PHE A 155 -13.07 18.04 -8.32
C PHE A 155 -12.36 17.18 -9.37
N LEU A 156 -11.26 16.52 -8.98
CA LEU A 156 -10.44 15.82 -9.95
C LEU A 156 -10.35 14.34 -9.69
N GLN A 157 -10.66 13.67 -10.77
CA GLN A 157 -10.24 12.38 -11.29
C GLN A 157 -9.67 11.45 -10.23
N LYS A 158 -10.47 10.44 -9.91
CA LYS A 158 -10.00 9.22 -9.26
C LYS A 158 -8.77 8.71 -10.01
N PRO A 159 -7.77 8.19 -9.33
CA PRO A 159 -6.64 7.60 -10.02
C PRO A 159 -7.13 6.41 -10.83
N GLU A 160 -7.32 6.62 -12.12
CA GLU A 160 -7.91 5.65 -13.05
C GLU A 160 -7.21 4.29 -12.98
N ILE A 161 -5.90 4.29 -12.75
CA ILE A 161 -5.09 3.08 -12.69
C ILE A 161 -5.56 2.11 -11.58
N LEU A 162 -5.86 2.63 -10.38
CA LEU A 162 -6.37 1.78 -9.30
C LEU A 162 -7.87 1.53 -9.42
N SER A 163 -8.64 2.46 -9.98
CA SER A 163 -10.06 2.25 -10.19
C SER A 163 -10.32 1.15 -11.22
N LEU A 164 -9.52 1.07 -12.27
CA LEU A 164 -9.58 -0.01 -13.26
C LEU A 164 -9.28 -1.38 -12.65
N ARG A 165 -8.37 -1.44 -11.66
CA ARG A 165 -7.99 -2.68 -10.97
C ARG A 165 -8.69 -2.87 -9.61
N SER A 166 -9.65 -2.01 -9.28
CA SER A 166 -10.32 -2.02 -7.97
C SER A 166 -11.05 -3.34 -7.68
N ASN A 167 -11.66 -3.95 -8.70
CA ASN A 167 -12.33 -5.25 -8.57
C ASN A 167 -11.34 -6.40 -8.25
N GLU A 168 -10.19 -6.39 -8.89
CA GLU A 168 -9.14 -7.39 -8.68
C GLU A 168 -8.55 -7.24 -7.27
N ILE A 169 -8.21 -6.00 -6.88
CA ILE A 169 -7.72 -5.68 -5.53
C ILE A 169 -8.75 -6.12 -4.48
N LEU A 170 -10.01 -5.74 -4.65
CA LEU A 170 -11.08 -6.11 -3.73
C LEU A 170 -11.24 -7.63 -3.64
N THR A 171 -11.20 -8.33 -4.77
CA THR A 171 -11.31 -9.79 -4.81
C THR A 171 -10.18 -10.46 -4.03
N ALA A 172 -8.93 -10.04 -4.21
CA ALA A 172 -7.79 -10.59 -3.49
C ALA A 172 -7.84 -10.29 -1.99
N VAL A 173 -8.22 -9.07 -1.61
CA VAL A 173 -8.37 -8.66 -0.21
C VAL A 173 -9.49 -9.46 0.47
N ILE A 174 -10.65 -9.61 -0.19
CA ILE A 174 -11.76 -10.42 0.34
C ILE A 174 -11.34 -11.89 0.46
N HIS A 175 -10.59 -12.42 -0.50
CA HIS A 175 -10.07 -13.79 -0.43
C HIS A 175 -9.19 -14.00 0.80
N GLY A 176 -8.31 -13.06 1.14
CA GLY A 176 -7.50 -13.11 2.35
C GLY A 176 -8.28 -12.91 3.65
N ALA A 177 -9.45 -12.23 3.60
CA ALA A 177 -10.29 -11.96 4.77
C ALA A 177 -11.35 -13.05 5.03
N ARG A 178 -11.41 -14.11 4.23
CA ARG A 178 -12.43 -15.16 4.35
C ARG A 178 -12.33 -15.91 5.67
N LYS A 179 -13.47 -16.42 6.14
CA LYS A 179 -13.57 -17.18 7.38
C LYS A 179 -12.80 -18.51 7.33
N ASP A 180 -12.64 -19.07 6.16
CA ASP A 180 -11.92 -20.33 5.89
C ASP A 180 -10.40 -20.12 5.70
N GLU A 181 -9.91 -18.88 5.77
CA GLU A 181 -8.47 -18.62 5.77
C GLU A 181 -7.83 -19.16 7.07
N PRO A 182 -6.84 -20.06 6.96
CA PRO A 182 -6.28 -20.72 8.14
C PRO A 182 -5.40 -19.80 9.00
N SER A 183 -4.91 -18.69 8.44
CA SER A 183 -4.03 -17.75 9.14
C SER A 183 -4.76 -16.50 9.59
N SER A 184 -4.89 -16.31 10.91
CA SER A 184 -5.45 -15.09 11.50
C SER A 184 -4.67 -13.83 11.13
N ASP A 185 -3.35 -13.95 10.93
CA ASP A 185 -2.50 -12.81 10.56
C ASP A 185 -2.73 -12.39 9.11
N VAL A 186 -3.01 -13.34 8.21
CA VAL A 186 -3.44 -13.06 6.84
C VAL A 186 -4.81 -12.38 6.83
N GLN A 187 -5.76 -12.90 7.63
CA GLN A 187 -7.08 -12.29 7.78
C GLN A 187 -6.97 -10.84 8.27
N LEU A 188 -6.15 -10.60 9.30
CA LEU A 188 -5.94 -9.26 9.85
C LEU A 188 -5.33 -8.33 8.80
N ALA A 189 -4.29 -8.77 8.09
CA ALA A 189 -3.66 -7.98 7.03
C ALA A 189 -4.65 -7.65 5.90
N ALA A 190 -5.50 -8.60 5.54
CA ALA A 190 -6.55 -8.42 4.53
C ALA A 190 -7.61 -7.40 4.98
N VAL A 191 -8.06 -7.46 6.24
CA VAL A 191 -9.01 -6.48 6.79
C VAL A 191 -8.40 -5.07 6.82
N HIS A 192 -7.12 -4.94 7.17
CA HIS A 192 -6.42 -3.66 7.10
C HIS A 192 -6.31 -3.14 5.66
N ALA A 193 -5.98 -4.02 4.71
CA ALA A 193 -5.94 -3.65 3.29
C ALA A 193 -7.32 -3.24 2.77
N LEU A 194 -8.38 -3.94 3.17
CA LEU A 194 -9.77 -3.58 2.84
C LEU A 194 -10.11 -2.18 3.37
N TYR A 195 -9.82 -1.93 4.64
CA TYR A 195 -10.07 -0.61 5.24
C TYR A 195 -9.39 0.52 4.45
N ASN A 196 -8.13 0.34 4.09
CA ASN A 196 -7.36 1.33 3.35
C ASN A 196 -7.81 1.46 1.87
N SER A 197 -8.51 0.45 1.34
CA SER A 197 -9.01 0.46 -0.05
C SER A 197 -10.45 0.98 -0.19
N LEU A 198 -11.16 1.22 0.90
CA LEU A 198 -12.59 1.60 0.88
C LEU A 198 -12.90 2.78 -0.03
N GLU A 199 -12.03 3.80 -0.06
CA GLU A 199 -12.22 4.98 -0.91
C GLU A 199 -12.20 4.65 -2.42
N PHE A 200 -11.42 3.61 -2.82
CA PHE A 200 -11.36 3.17 -4.22
C PHE A 200 -12.50 2.25 -4.61
N VAL A 201 -12.90 1.41 -3.67
CA VAL A 201 -13.89 0.36 -3.95
C VAL A 201 -15.31 0.80 -3.64
N ARG A 202 -15.49 2.00 -3.08
CA ARG A 202 -16.81 2.54 -2.71
C ARG A 202 -17.82 2.42 -3.84
N ASP A 203 -17.45 2.82 -5.05
CA ASP A 203 -18.36 2.75 -6.20
C ASP A 203 -18.69 1.31 -6.62
N ASN A 204 -17.86 0.35 -6.22
CA ASN A 204 -18.08 -1.06 -6.50
C ASN A 204 -18.97 -1.72 -5.44
N PHE A 205 -19.06 -1.15 -4.23
CA PHE A 205 -20.02 -1.60 -3.23
C PHE A 205 -21.46 -1.28 -3.62
N ASP A 206 -21.67 -0.22 -4.38
CA ASP A 206 -22.99 0.19 -4.88
C ASP A 206 -23.45 -0.65 -6.08
N ARG A 207 -22.59 -1.51 -6.63
CA ARG A 207 -22.92 -2.42 -7.74
C ARG A 207 -23.30 -3.81 -7.22
N GLU A 208 -24.33 -4.42 -7.82
CA GLU A 208 -24.87 -5.74 -7.45
C GLU A 208 -23.82 -6.84 -7.35
N VAL A 209 -22.73 -6.77 -8.11
CA VAL A 209 -21.62 -7.75 -8.08
C VAL A 209 -20.90 -7.78 -6.73
N CYS A 210 -20.84 -6.68 -6.00
CA CYS A 210 -20.26 -6.64 -4.67
C CYS A 210 -21.21 -7.15 -3.59
N HIS A 211 -22.50 -6.99 -3.76
CA HIS A 211 -23.51 -7.51 -2.82
C HIS A 211 -23.40 -9.02 -2.62
N VAL A 212 -23.21 -9.77 -3.70
CA VAL A 212 -23.09 -11.23 -3.64
C VAL A 212 -21.81 -11.68 -2.92
N LYS A 213 -20.71 -10.94 -3.09
CA LYS A 213 -19.43 -11.26 -2.41
C LYS A 213 -19.44 -10.87 -0.93
N PHE A 214 -20.17 -9.81 -0.57
CA PHE A 214 -20.27 -9.34 0.81
C PHE A 214 -21.19 -10.20 1.68
N VAL A 215 -22.22 -10.83 1.09
CA VAL A 215 -23.10 -11.77 1.80
C VAL A 215 -22.31 -13.01 2.29
N ALA A 216 -21.22 -13.38 1.63
CA ALA A 216 -20.32 -14.43 2.10
C ALA A 216 -19.52 -14.07 3.36
N LEU A 217 -19.46 -12.78 3.71
CA LEU A 217 -18.86 -12.23 4.94
C LEU A 217 -19.90 -11.92 6.02
N ALA A 218 -21.17 -12.30 5.81
CA ALA A 218 -22.27 -11.99 6.69
C ALA A 218 -22.07 -12.45 8.15
N PRO A 219 -22.52 -11.66 9.13
CA PRO A 219 -22.04 -11.70 10.50
C PRO A 219 -22.42 -12.97 11.25
N LEU A 220 -21.51 -13.40 12.12
CA LEU A 220 -21.80 -14.26 13.27
C LEU A 220 -23.12 -13.86 13.91
N LYS A 221 -24.17 -14.64 13.72
CA LYS A 221 -25.33 -14.60 14.60
C LYS A 221 -24.82 -14.80 16.02
N ARG A 222 -24.83 -13.74 16.82
CA ARG A 222 -24.75 -13.90 18.26
C ARG A 222 -25.89 -14.82 18.66
N SER A 223 -25.57 -16.04 19.00
CA SER A 223 -26.47 -16.93 19.72
C SER A 223 -26.64 -16.31 21.11
N THR A 224 -27.69 -15.50 21.26
CA THR A 224 -28.19 -15.16 22.56
C THR A 224 -28.90 -16.41 23.08
N GLY A 225 -28.14 -17.26 23.75
CA GLY A 225 -28.70 -18.25 24.64
C GLY A 225 -29.38 -17.51 25.81
N ARG A 226 -30.71 -17.49 25.80
CA ARG A 226 -31.50 -17.32 26.99
C ARG A 226 -31.88 -18.71 27.48
N ALA A 227 -31.32 -19.11 28.59
CA ALA A 227 -31.94 -20.05 29.53
C ALA A 227 -32.58 -19.23 30.60
#